data_b7bef17f37384133af58a48ece4b131d
#
_entry.id   b7bef17f37384133af58a48ece4b131d
#
_cell.length_a   1.000
_cell.length_b   1.000
_cell.length_c   1.000
_cell.angle_alpha   90.00
_cell.angle_beta   90.00
_cell.angle_gamma   90.00
#
_symmetry.space_group_name_H-M   'P 1'
#
loop_
_entity.id
_entity.type
_entity.pdbx_description
1 polymer ?
#
loop_
_entity_poly.entity_id
_entity_poly.type
_entity_poly.pdbx_seq_one_letter_code
_entity_poly.pdbx_strand_id
1 'polypeptide(L)'
;EKLVLNQEVPEDDLGQGLPYYQGLKKHLTHYVDKLYAAEVMQFSEELQIAGQVDLICEWEGKLVVVDHKNWKKVYPEKIAKAILQTAFHAICFHEANGCWPEVLICTVGRPDGKAEFYAYRVTEPLIEKARGKIMMLRQHYYEWKNEPDLLH
;
A
#
# COMPACT_ATOMS: atom_id res chain seq x y z
N GLU A 1 11.15 -4.17 1.91
CA GLU A 1 11.85 -3.04 1.29
C GLU A 1 13.17 -3.46 0.68
N LYS A 2 14.14 -3.91 1.48
CA LYS A 2 15.43 -4.36 0.95
C LYS A 2 15.29 -5.48 -0.09
N LEU A 3 14.34 -6.39 0.11
CA LEU A 3 14.05 -7.46 -0.84
C LEU A 3 13.57 -6.91 -2.19
N VAL A 4 12.68 -5.92 -2.16
CA VAL A 4 12.16 -5.29 -3.39
C VAL A 4 13.25 -4.56 -4.16
N LEU A 5 14.24 -4.00 -3.46
CA LEU A 5 15.41 -3.36 -4.07
C LEU A 5 16.52 -4.33 -4.44
N ASN A 6 16.24 -5.64 -4.45
CA ASN A 6 17.22 -6.72 -4.67
C ASN A 6 18.37 -6.71 -3.66
N GLN A 7 18.10 -6.24 -2.45
CA GLN A 7 19.06 -6.30 -1.34
C GLN A 7 18.74 -7.49 -0.45
N GLU A 8 19.72 -8.30 -0.17
CA GLU A 8 19.55 -9.40 0.77
C GLU A 8 19.46 -8.87 2.21
N VAL A 9 18.54 -9.45 2.97
CA VAL A 9 18.39 -9.16 4.39
C VAL A 9 18.86 -10.39 5.17
N PRO A 10 19.88 -10.25 6.05
CA PRO A 10 20.30 -11.36 6.89
C PRO A 10 19.12 -11.82 7.77
N GLU A 11 18.83 -13.12 7.73
CA GLU A 11 17.69 -13.67 8.48
C GLU A 11 17.83 -13.46 9.99
N ASP A 12 19.06 -13.48 10.50
CA ASP A 12 19.35 -13.27 11.91
C ASP A 12 18.94 -11.86 12.42
N ASP A 13 18.89 -10.88 11.52
CA ASP A 13 18.50 -9.51 11.86
C ASP A 13 16.98 -9.33 11.99
N LEU A 14 16.20 -10.32 11.58
CA LEU A 14 14.73 -10.20 11.50
C LEU A 14 14.02 -10.61 12.79
N GLY A 15 14.60 -11.50 13.59
CA GLY A 15 13.99 -11.95 14.84
C GLY A 15 12.54 -12.42 14.64
N GLN A 16 11.57 -11.76 15.30
CA GLN A 16 10.15 -12.08 15.18
C GLN A 16 9.57 -11.75 13.81
N GLY A 17 10.27 -10.97 13.00
CA GLY A 17 9.87 -10.64 11.63
C GLY A 17 10.21 -11.71 10.61
N LEU A 18 11.01 -12.73 10.96
CA LEU A 18 11.46 -13.76 10.02
C LEU A 18 10.32 -14.50 9.31
N PRO A 19 9.26 -14.97 9.97
CA PRO A 19 8.15 -15.63 9.27
C PRO A 19 7.47 -14.73 8.24
N TYR A 20 7.27 -13.46 8.59
CA TYR A 20 6.67 -12.46 7.69
C TYR A 20 7.55 -12.24 6.44
N TYR A 21 8.85 -12.12 6.66
CA TYR A 21 9.83 -11.94 5.58
C TYR A 21 9.83 -13.13 4.62
N GLN A 22 9.83 -14.35 5.14
CA GLN A 22 9.82 -15.56 4.31
C GLN A 22 8.59 -15.65 3.41
N GLY A 23 7.42 -15.35 3.96
CA GLY A 23 6.19 -15.32 3.18
C GLY A 23 6.21 -14.26 2.10
N LEU A 24 6.63 -13.05 2.43
CA LEU A 24 6.73 -11.94 1.49
C LEU A 24 7.74 -12.24 0.37
N LYS A 25 8.92 -12.77 0.72
CA LYS A 25 9.95 -13.14 -0.25
C LYS A 25 9.40 -14.10 -1.30
N LYS A 26 8.71 -15.14 -0.87
CA LYS A 26 8.10 -16.10 -1.77
C LYS A 26 7.14 -15.45 -2.76
N HIS A 27 6.26 -14.56 -2.28
CA HIS A 27 5.29 -13.85 -3.10
C HIS A 27 5.95 -12.91 -4.10
N LEU A 28 6.82 -12.03 -3.63
CA LEU A 28 7.47 -11.05 -4.49
C LEU A 28 8.35 -11.71 -5.54
N THR A 29 9.10 -12.74 -5.18
CA THR A 29 9.97 -13.45 -6.12
C THR A 29 9.16 -14.13 -7.22
N HIS A 30 7.98 -14.65 -6.89
CA HIS A 30 7.15 -15.39 -7.83
C HIS A 30 6.34 -14.48 -8.78
N TYR A 31 5.78 -13.37 -8.28
CA TYR A 31 4.78 -12.58 -9.00
C TYR A 31 5.29 -11.27 -9.59
N VAL A 32 6.33 -10.67 -9.01
CA VAL A 32 6.80 -9.36 -9.47
C VAL A 32 7.76 -9.51 -10.64
N ASP A 33 7.36 -8.97 -11.80
CA ASP A 33 8.16 -9.03 -13.04
C ASP A 33 9.05 -7.81 -13.20
N LYS A 34 8.56 -6.62 -12.88
CA LYS A 34 9.27 -5.37 -13.06
C LYS A 34 8.95 -4.39 -11.93
N LEU A 35 9.98 -3.76 -11.39
CA LEU A 35 9.85 -2.75 -10.36
C LEU A 35 9.85 -1.35 -10.97
N TYR A 36 8.87 -0.53 -10.60
CA TYR A 36 8.81 0.89 -10.98
C TYR A 36 9.17 1.82 -9.82
N ALA A 37 8.70 1.54 -8.62
CA ALA A 37 8.96 2.34 -7.44
C ALA A 37 8.85 1.50 -6.16
N ALA A 38 9.72 1.78 -5.19
CA ALA A 38 9.68 1.17 -3.87
C ALA A 38 10.00 2.25 -2.83
N GLU A 39 9.12 2.39 -1.84
CA GLU A 39 9.27 3.36 -0.74
C GLU A 39 9.50 4.80 -1.19
N VAL A 40 8.80 5.21 -2.23
CA VAL A 40 8.89 6.55 -2.80
C VAL A 40 7.75 7.42 -2.26
N MET A 41 8.09 8.65 -1.90
CA MET A 41 7.08 9.65 -1.55
C MET A 41 6.29 10.07 -2.77
N GLN A 42 4.98 10.06 -2.63
CA GLN A 42 4.05 10.56 -3.63
C GLN A 42 3.20 11.68 -3.04
N PHE A 43 2.80 12.59 -3.90
CA PHE A 43 1.94 13.71 -3.56
C PHE A 43 0.79 13.80 -4.54
N SER A 44 -0.41 14.06 -4.04
CA SER A 44 -1.57 14.36 -4.86
C SER A 44 -1.89 15.84 -4.78
N GLU A 45 -1.82 16.55 -5.88
CA GLU A 45 -2.21 17.96 -5.95
C GLU A 45 -3.71 18.11 -5.74
N GLU A 46 -4.50 17.21 -6.31
CA GLU A 46 -5.96 17.20 -6.15
C GLU A 46 -6.37 17.06 -4.69
N LEU A 47 -5.78 16.09 -4.00
CA LEU A 47 -6.15 15.78 -2.62
C LEU A 47 -5.36 16.56 -1.57
N GLN A 48 -4.26 17.20 -1.97
CA GLN A 48 -3.35 17.93 -1.08
C GLN A 48 -2.84 17.06 0.07
N ILE A 49 -2.42 15.85 -0.28
CA ILE A 49 -1.92 14.85 0.66
C ILE A 49 -0.64 14.24 0.06
N ALA A 50 0.31 13.96 0.94
CA ALA A 50 1.52 13.22 0.61
C ALA A 50 1.56 11.91 1.39
N GLY A 51 2.19 10.89 0.81
CA GLY A 51 2.37 9.61 1.46
C GLY A 51 3.42 8.78 0.75
N GLN A 52 3.98 7.82 1.45
CA GLN A 52 4.98 6.91 0.92
C GLN A 52 4.30 5.63 0.40
N VAL A 53 4.52 5.32 -0.87
CA VAL A 53 4.06 4.07 -1.45
C VAL A 53 5.04 2.94 -1.12
N ASP A 54 4.53 1.76 -0.77
CA ASP A 54 5.41 0.62 -0.54
C ASP A 54 6.00 0.10 -1.85
N LEU A 55 5.15 -0.13 -2.86
CA LEU A 55 5.61 -0.72 -4.11
C LEU A 55 4.67 -0.38 -5.26
N ILE A 56 5.25 -0.01 -6.40
CA ILE A 56 4.57 0.04 -7.70
C ILE A 56 5.37 -0.83 -8.65
N CYS A 57 4.72 -1.82 -9.26
CA CYS A 57 5.41 -2.81 -10.07
C CYS A 57 4.51 -3.44 -11.12
N GLU A 58 5.10 -4.24 -11.99
CA GLU A 58 4.38 -5.20 -12.81
C GLU A 58 4.26 -6.51 -12.05
N TRP A 59 3.04 -6.97 -11.88
CA TRP A 59 2.69 -8.20 -11.19
C TRP A 59 1.90 -9.06 -12.15
N GLU A 60 2.49 -10.16 -12.61
CA GLU A 60 1.91 -11.00 -13.66
C GLU A 60 1.48 -10.19 -14.90
N GLY A 61 2.35 -9.28 -15.34
CA GLY A 61 2.12 -8.46 -16.52
C GLY A 61 1.19 -7.26 -16.35
N LYS A 62 0.69 -7.01 -15.15
CA LYS A 62 -0.22 -5.89 -14.86
C LYS A 62 0.46 -4.85 -13.99
N LEU A 63 0.21 -3.58 -14.27
CA LEU A 63 0.69 -2.49 -13.42
C LEU A 63 -0.14 -2.44 -12.15
N VAL A 64 0.52 -2.60 -11.01
CA VAL A 64 -0.14 -2.68 -9.70
C VAL A 64 0.49 -1.75 -8.68
N VAL A 65 -0.33 -1.31 -7.71
CA VAL A 65 0.11 -0.66 -6.50
C VAL A 65 -0.05 -1.65 -5.35
N VAL A 66 1.00 -1.83 -4.58
CA VAL A 66 1.03 -2.79 -3.48
C VAL A 66 1.26 -2.07 -2.16
N ASP A 67 0.44 -2.41 -1.17
CA ASP A 67 0.65 -2.07 0.23
C ASP A 67 0.94 -3.35 0.99
N HIS A 68 2.03 -3.35 1.74
CA HIS A 68 2.47 -4.53 2.48
C HIS A 68 2.18 -4.40 3.96
N LYS A 69 1.57 -5.43 4.54
CA LYS A 69 1.25 -5.50 5.97
C LYS A 69 1.77 -6.79 6.59
N ASN A 70 2.15 -6.70 7.86
CA ASN A 70 2.48 -7.85 8.70
C ASN A 70 1.41 -7.94 9.79
N TRP A 71 0.50 -8.88 9.68
CA TRP A 71 -0.63 -9.02 10.61
C TRP A 71 -0.71 -10.43 11.20
N LYS A 72 -0.95 -10.49 12.51
CA LYS A 72 -1.29 -11.76 13.18
C LYS A 72 -2.71 -12.19 12.85
N LYS A 73 -3.64 -11.21 12.78
CA LYS A 73 -5.05 -11.44 12.44
C LYS A 73 -5.45 -10.49 11.32
N VAL A 74 -6.27 -11.00 10.41
CA VAL A 74 -6.79 -10.25 9.28
C VAL A 74 -8.28 -9.96 9.52
N TYR A 75 -8.63 -8.68 9.44
CA TYR A 75 -10.01 -8.22 9.55
C TYR A 75 -10.40 -7.44 8.29
N PRO A 76 -11.67 -7.50 7.85
CA PRO A 76 -12.12 -6.74 6.68
C PRO A 76 -11.81 -5.24 6.76
N GLU A 77 -11.92 -4.64 7.93
CA GLU A 77 -11.66 -3.21 8.14
C GLU A 77 -10.18 -2.86 7.89
N LYS A 78 -9.27 -3.74 8.26
CA LYS A 78 -7.84 -3.56 8.02
C LYS A 78 -7.53 -3.64 6.52
N ILE A 79 -8.13 -4.59 5.83
CA ILE A 79 -7.98 -4.73 4.37
C ILE A 79 -8.53 -3.49 3.69
N ALA A 80 -9.71 -3.02 4.08
CA ALA A 80 -10.31 -1.81 3.52
C ALA A 80 -9.41 -0.58 3.66
N LYS A 81 -8.77 -0.40 4.82
CA LYS A 81 -7.82 0.70 5.04
C LYS A 81 -6.58 0.56 4.13
N ALA A 82 -6.05 -0.65 4.00
CA ALA A 82 -4.89 -0.89 3.14
C ALA A 82 -5.24 -0.61 1.66
N ILE A 83 -6.40 -1.02 1.22
CA ILE A 83 -6.85 -0.75 -0.15
C ILE A 83 -7.11 0.74 -0.36
N LEU A 84 -7.61 1.45 0.65
CA LEU A 84 -7.75 2.91 0.57
C LEU A 84 -6.39 3.59 0.39
N GLN A 85 -5.35 3.13 1.08
CA GLN A 85 -3.99 3.63 0.92
C GLN A 85 -3.46 3.36 -0.50
N THR A 86 -3.67 2.16 -1.02
CA THR A 86 -3.26 1.85 -2.41
C THR A 86 -4.02 2.67 -3.44
N ALA A 87 -5.31 2.92 -3.21
CA ALA A 87 -6.12 3.78 -4.08
C ALA A 87 -5.58 5.22 -4.10
N PHE A 88 -5.18 5.75 -2.95
CA PHE A 88 -4.50 7.05 -2.87
C PHE A 88 -3.25 7.07 -3.75
N HIS A 89 -2.41 6.05 -3.66
CA HIS A 89 -1.19 5.97 -4.46
C HIS A 89 -1.47 5.76 -5.95
N ALA A 90 -2.57 5.09 -6.29
CA ALA A 90 -3.02 5.00 -7.69
C ALA A 90 -3.44 6.37 -8.25
N ILE A 91 -4.10 7.19 -7.44
CA ILE A 91 -4.46 8.57 -7.81
C ILE A 91 -3.19 9.39 -8.05
N CYS A 92 -2.22 9.32 -7.14
CA CYS A 92 -0.92 9.99 -7.31
C CYS A 92 -0.22 9.55 -8.60
N PHE A 93 -0.21 8.26 -8.86
CA PHE A 93 0.42 7.70 -10.06
C PHE A 93 -0.26 8.22 -11.34
N HIS A 94 -1.58 8.25 -11.35
CA HIS A 94 -2.34 8.77 -12.49
C HIS A 94 -2.07 10.26 -12.71
N GLU A 95 -2.03 11.07 -11.66
CA GLU A 95 -1.71 12.50 -11.77
C GLU A 95 -0.31 12.71 -12.38
N ALA A 96 0.66 11.88 -12.01
CA ALA A 96 2.04 12.02 -12.48
C ALA A 96 2.27 11.46 -13.88
N ASN A 97 1.56 10.40 -14.27
CA ASN A 97 1.87 9.62 -15.48
C ASN A 97 0.75 9.58 -16.52
N GLY A 98 -0.46 10.03 -16.20
CA GLY A 98 -1.59 10.07 -17.14
C GLY A 98 -2.26 8.73 -17.39
N CYS A 99 -1.87 7.68 -16.67
CA CYS A 99 -2.51 6.36 -16.77
C CYS A 99 -2.75 5.76 -15.40
N TRP A 100 -3.71 4.84 -15.33
CA TRP A 100 -4.08 4.19 -14.07
C TRP A 100 -3.39 2.84 -13.90
N PRO A 101 -2.94 2.51 -12.69
CA PRO A 101 -2.66 1.12 -12.36
C PRO A 101 -3.90 0.25 -12.57
N GLU A 102 -3.71 -1.01 -12.90
CA GLU A 102 -4.83 -1.92 -13.18
C GLU A 102 -5.40 -2.56 -11.92
N VAL A 103 -4.54 -2.83 -10.92
CA VAL A 103 -4.91 -3.57 -9.72
C VAL A 103 -4.27 -2.94 -8.49
N LEU A 104 -5.02 -2.95 -7.39
CA LEU A 104 -4.53 -2.60 -6.06
C LEU A 104 -4.37 -3.89 -5.27
N ILE A 105 -3.23 -4.08 -4.62
CA ILE A 105 -2.92 -5.30 -3.88
C ILE A 105 -2.49 -4.96 -2.46
N CYS A 106 -3.10 -5.61 -1.49
CA CYS A 106 -2.60 -5.68 -0.12
C CYS A 106 -1.97 -7.05 0.09
N THR A 107 -0.67 -7.07 0.36
CA THR A 107 0.03 -8.30 0.72
C THR A 107 0.12 -8.40 2.23
N VAL A 108 -0.18 -9.56 2.77
CA VAL A 108 -0.17 -9.79 4.21
C VAL A 108 0.79 -10.93 4.55
N GLY A 109 1.87 -10.61 5.27
CA GLY A 109 2.74 -11.60 5.87
C GLY A 109 2.13 -12.08 7.18
N ARG A 110 2.17 -13.40 7.39
CA ARG A 110 1.62 -14.07 8.57
C ARG A 110 2.73 -14.62 9.47
N PRO A 111 2.47 -14.78 10.78
CA PRO A 111 3.47 -15.30 11.71
C PRO A 111 3.93 -16.73 11.40
N ASP A 112 3.13 -17.51 10.68
CA ASP A 112 3.45 -18.88 10.29
C ASP A 112 4.34 -18.97 9.03
N GLY A 113 4.80 -17.83 8.52
CA GLY A 113 5.61 -17.75 7.30
C GLY A 113 4.81 -17.82 6.01
N LYS A 114 3.50 -17.91 6.09
CA LYS A 114 2.62 -17.82 4.91
C LYS A 114 2.38 -16.37 4.54
N ALA A 115 2.02 -16.15 3.29
CA ALA A 115 1.60 -14.84 2.82
C ALA A 115 0.26 -14.97 2.09
N GLU A 116 -0.56 -13.94 2.28
CA GLU A 116 -1.85 -13.82 1.59
C GLU A 116 -1.82 -12.52 0.80
N PHE A 117 -2.63 -12.43 -0.23
CA PHE A 117 -2.82 -11.17 -0.91
C PHE A 117 -4.29 -10.95 -1.25
N TYR A 118 -4.68 -9.69 -1.21
CA TYR A 118 -6.04 -9.23 -1.51
C TYR A 118 -5.95 -8.25 -2.66
N ALA A 119 -6.55 -8.61 -3.78
CA ALA A 119 -6.44 -7.84 -5.03
C ALA A 119 -7.79 -7.25 -5.42
N TYR A 120 -7.76 -5.99 -5.85
CA TYR A 120 -8.95 -5.26 -6.28
C TYR A 120 -8.64 -4.58 -7.60
N ARG A 121 -9.50 -4.78 -8.60
CA ARG A 121 -9.36 -4.10 -9.88
C ARG A 121 -9.62 -2.61 -9.70
N VAL A 122 -8.78 -1.78 -10.32
CA VAL A 122 -9.01 -0.34 -10.36
C VAL A 122 -10.18 -0.04 -11.31
N THR A 123 -11.23 0.52 -10.75
CA THR A 123 -12.43 0.94 -11.49
C THR A 123 -12.78 2.37 -11.11
N GLU A 124 -13.52 3.05 -11.96
CA GLU A 124 -13.99 4.40 -11.68
C GLU A 124 -14.79 4.48 -10.37
N PRO A 125 -15.78 3.59 -10.11
CA PRO A 125 -16.49 3.62 -8.83
C PRO A 125 -15.60 3.42 -7.61
N LEU A 126 -14.60 2.54 -7.69
CA LEU A 126 -13.66 2.32 -6.59
C LEU A 126 -12.85 3.58 -6.31
N ILE A 127 -12.33 4.22 -7.34
CA ILE A 127 -11.53 5.44 -7.20
C ILE A 127 -12.37 6.59 -6.66
N GLU A 128 -13.58 6.78 -7.15
CA GLU A 128 -14.48 7.84 -6.65
C GLU A 128 -14.85 7.63 -5.19
N LYS A 129 -15.12 6.40 -4.79
CA LYS A 129 -15.37 6.07 -3.38
C LYS A 129 -14.15 6.35 -2.52
N ALA A 130 -12.97 6.01 -3.01
CA ALA A 130 -11.71 6.28 -2.31
C ALA A 130 -11.47 7.79 -2.15
N ARG A 131 -11.67 8.57 -3.22
CA ARG A 131 -11.56 10.04 -3.15
C ARG A 131 -12.46 10.61 -2.06
N GLY A 132 -13.72 10.21 -2.05
CA GLY A 132 -14.68 10.69 -1.06
C GLY A 132 -14.25 10.40 0.37
N LYS A 133 -13.78 9.18 0.63
CA LYS A 133 -13.28 8.79 1.95
C LYS A 133 -12.02 9.54 2.36
N ILE A 134 -11.07 9.69 1.44
CA ILE A 134 -9.82 10.42 1.68
C ILE A 134 -10.11 11.87 2.00
N MET A 135 -10.98 12.52 1.22
CA MET A 135 -11.37 13.91 1.45
C MET A 135 -12.06 14.09 2.80
N MET A 136 -12.90 13.16 3.20
CA MET A 136 -13.56 13.18 4.49
C MET A 136 -12.57 13.03 5.65
N LEU A 137 -11.60 12.11 5.54
CA LEU A 137 -10.56 11.92 6.54
C LEU A 137 -9.67 13.16 6.66
N ARG A 138 -9.34 13.79 5.53
CA ARG A 138 -8.58 15.03 5.50
C ARG A 138 -9.34 16.15 6.20
N GLN A 139 -10.63 16.29 5.93
CA GLN A 139 -11.49 17.28 6.56
C GLN A 139 -11.53 17.10 8.08
N HIS A 140 -11.76 15.86 8.54
CA HIS A 140 -11.77 15.54 9.97
C HIS A 140 -10.42 15.83 10.63
N TYR A 141 -9.31 15.56 9.96
CA TYR A 141 -7.98 15.88 10.48
C TYR A 141 -7.79 17.39 10.69
N TYR A 142 -8.21 18.21 9.73
CA TYR A 142 -8.10 19.67 9.85
C TYR A 142 -9.03 20.23 10.93
N GLU A 143 -10.23 19.74 11.04
CA GLU A 143 -11.16 20.12 12.12
C GLU A 143 -10.57 19.81 13.48
N TRP A 144 -10.11 18.58 13.67
CA TRP A 144 -9.47 18.14 14.90
C TRP A 144 -8.22 18.97 15.24
N LYS A 145 -7.37 19.26 14.26
CA LYS A 145 -6.14 20.02 14.46
C LYS A 145 -6.41 21.46 14.90
N ASN A 146 -7.51 22.04 14.45
CA ASN A 146 -7.89 23.42 14.75
C ASN A 146 -8.77 23.56 15.99
N GLU A 147 -9.09 22.47 16.66
CA GLU A 147 -9.90 22.46 17.86
C GLU A 147 -9.02 22.62 19.09
N PRO A 148 -9.04 23.79 19.78
CA PRO A 148 -7.99 24.11 20.74
C PRO A 148 -8.03 23.29 22.04
N ASP A 149 -9.10 22.59 22.34
CA ASP A 149 -9.34 21.99 23.66
C ASP A 149 -9.22 20.46 23.71
N LEU A 150 -8.92 19.77 22.60
CA LEU A 150 -8.93 18.30 22.57
C LEU A 150 -7.62 17.65 22.95
N LEU A 151 -6.48 18.31 22.81
CA LEU A 151 -5.19 17.69 23.01
C LEU A 151 -4.11 18.62 23.57
N HIS A 152 -4.48 19.80 23.94
CA HIS A 152 -3.47 20.79 24.39
C HIS A 152 -3.67 21.20 25.83
#